data_595ad8615aa9dcf3e26dc345fbbe9455
#
_entry.id   595ad8615aa9dcf3e26dc345fbbe9455
#
_cell.length_a   1.000
_cell.length_b   1.000
_cell.length_c   1.000
_cell.angle_alpha   90.00
_cell.angle_beta   90.00
_cell.angle_gamma   90.00
#
_symmetry.space_group_name_H-M   'P 1'
#
loop_
_entity.id
_entity.type
_entity.pdbx_description
1 polymer ?
#
loop_
_entity_poly.entity_id
_entity_poly.type
_entity_poly.pdbx_seq_one_letter_code
_entity_poly.pdbx_strand_id
1 'polypeptide(L)'
;VAPKTEAAFAACVDLLRDAADWPEPEVLRRQAEDRITAATPAAAVWKYFTENPPLTSAGHMRRLEAAQAVSPKDVQRLASESWRTATFKPADEQEFLNRYGTSLTPDDNIARFDRIMREGRPQVAKDMLSKLPPTYQPLASARLAMATRAADTVQILRGVAPAQLDTPAVRLERLQWLRRTGNL
;
A
#
# COMPACT_ATOMS: atom_id res chain seq x y z
N VAL A 1 -32.99 -16.54 -7.03
CA VAL A 1 -32.03 -16.40 -8.14
C VAL A 1 -30.89 -15.56 -7.59
N ALA A 2 -29.74 -16.16 -7.32
CA ALA A 2 -28.54 -15.42 -6.90
C ALA A 2 -28.24 -14.36 -7.99
N PRO A 3 -27.89 -13.12 -7.62
CA PRO A 3 -27.53 -12.11 -8.60
C PRO A 3 -26.36 -12.62 -9.45
N LYS A 4 -26.38 -12.35 -10.75
CA LYS A 4 -25.36 -12.80 -11.72
C LYS A 4 -23.90 -12.58 -11.26
N THR A 5 -23.68 -11.62 -10.36
CA THR A 5 -22.39 -11.24 -9.79
C THR A 5 -21.88 -12.22 -8.74
N GLU A 6 -22.76 -12.77 -7.87
CA GLU A 6 -22.37 -13.74 -6.84
C GLU A 6 -21.97 -15.07 -7.47
N ALA A 7 -22.76 -15.55 -8.44
CA ALA A 7 -22.42 -16.74 -9.23
C ALA A 7 -21.10 -16.56 -10.00
N ALA A 8 -20.82 -15.34 -10.48
CA ALA A 8 -19.58 -15.05 -11.19
C ALA A 8 -18.33 -15.01 -10.26
N PHE A 9 -18.46 -14.52 -9.02
CA PHE A 9 -17.40 -14.60 -8.02
C PHE A 9 -17.10 -16.05 -7.65
N ALA A 10 -18.14 -16.84 -7.31
CA ALA A 10 -17.98 -18.25 -6.97
C ALA A 10 -17.31 -19.05 -8.10
N ALA A 11 -17.71 -18.82 -9.35
CA ALA A 11 -17.10 -19.46 -10.52
C ALA A 11 -15.60 -19.12 -10.67
N CYS A 12 -15.21 -17.86 -10.40
CA CYS A 12 -13.79 -17.48 -10.40
C CYS A 12 -13.00 -18.18 -9.27
N VAL A 13 -13.58 -18.31 -8.08
CA VAL A 13 -12.95 -19.01 -6.95
C VAL A 13 -12.78 -20.50 -7.25
N ASP A 14 -13.80 -21.14 -7.84
CA ASP A 14 -13.73 -22.55 -8.24
C ASP A 14 -12.66 -22.76 -9.32
N LEU A 15 -12.62 -21.89 -10.33
CA LEU A 15 -11.60 -21.94 -11.37
C LEU A 15 -10.17 -21.77 -10.79
N LEU A 16 -9.97 -20.87 -9.83
CA LEU A 16 -8.68 -20.69 -9.16
C LEU A 16 -8.24 -21.95 -8.39
N ARG A 17 -9.20 -22.68 -7.82
CA ARG A 17 -8.92 -23.95 -7.12
C ARG A 17 -8.53 -25.06 -8.09
N ASP A 18 -9.25 -25.15 -9.21
CA ASP A 18 -9.06 -26.22 -10.20
C ASP A 18 -7.85 -25.96 -11.10
N ALA A 19 -7.41 -24.70 -11.23
CA ALA A 19 -6.33 -24.26 -12.10
C ALA A 19 -5.06 -23.89 -11.31
N ALA A 20 -4.64 -24.74 -10.37
CA ALA A 20 -3.42 -24.50 -9.56
C ALA A 20 -2.16 -24.30 -10.41
N ASP A 21 -2.11 -24.90 -11.62
CA ASP A 21 -1.00 -24.78 -12.57
C ASP A 21 -1.22 -23.71 -13.65
N TRP A 22 -2.16 -22.80 -13.45
CA TRP A 22 -2.43 -21.74 -14.42
C TRP A 22 -1.23 -20.77 -14.53
N PRO A 23 -0.79 -20.40 -15.76
CA PRO A 23 0.43 -19.60 -15.96
C PRO A 23 0.35 -18.18 -15.40
N GLU A 24 -0.86 -17.62 -15.20
CA GLU A 24 -1.08 -16.26 -14.67
C GLU A 24 -2.20 -16.24 -13.61
N PRO A 25 -2.01 -16.85 -12.44
CA PRO A 25 -3.04 -16.91 -11.40
C PRO A 25 -3.47 -15.53 -10.90
N GLU A 26 -2.59 -14.52 -10.97
CA GLU A 26 -2.91 -13.14 -10.56
C GLU A 26 -4.00 -12.49 -11.43
N VAL A 27 -4.07 -12.80 -12.71
CA VAL A 27 -5.12 -12.27 -13.60
C VAL A 27 -6.49 -12.76 -13.14
N LEU A 28 -6.62 -14.06 -12.85
CA LEU A 28 -7.85 -14.64 -12.33
C LEU A 28 -8.20 -14.10 -10.94
N ARG A 29 -7.21 -13.90 -10.08
CA ARG A 29 -7.41 -13.30 -8.76
C ARG A 29 -7.95 -11.87 -8.86
N ARG A 30 -7.38 -11.03 -9.73
CA ARG A 30 -7.90 -9.67 -10.00
C ARG A 30 -9.33 -9.71 -10.52
N GLN A 31 -9.63 -10.63 -11.43
CA GLN A 31 -10.99 -10.81 -11.93
C GLN A 31 -11.97 -11.26 -10.84
N ALA A 32 -11.55 -12.13 -9.92
CA ALA A 32 -12.37 -12.53 -8.78
C ALA A 32 -12.63 -11.32 -7.86
N GLU A 33 -11.61 -10.52 -7.54
CA GLU A 33 -11.74 -9.31 -6.72
C GLU A 33 -12.72 -8.30 -7.34
N ASP A 34 -12.67 -8.09 -8.66
CA ASP A 34 -13.57 -7.18 -9.39
C ASP A 34 -15.05 -7.65 -9.37
N ARG A 35 -15.29 -8.94 -9.09
CA ARG A 35 -16.65 -9.50 -8.99
C ARG A 35 -17.23 -9.49 -7.59
N ILE A 36 -16.44 -9.13 -6.58
CA ILE A 36 -16.93 -8.97 -5.22
C ILE A 36 -17.80 -7.69 -5.14
N THR A 37 -19.04 -7.86 -4.77
CA THR A 37 -20.01 -6.76 -4.60
C THR A 37 -20.51 -6.69 -3.17
N ALA A 38 -21.30 -5.67 -2.85
CA ALA A 38 -21.96 -5.56 -1.55
C ALA A 38 -22.95 -6.72 -1.26
N ALA A 39 -23.41 -7.43 -2.30
CA ALA A 39 -24.28 -8.59 -2.16
C ALA A 39 -23.51 -9.90 -1.92
N THR A 40 -22.19 -9.91 -2.11
CA THR A 40 -21.34 -11.11 -1.87
C THR A 40 -21.26 -11.37 -0.36
N PRO A 41 -21.61 -12.59 0.12
CA PRO A 41 -21.59 -12.89 1.55
C PRO A 41 -20.21 -12.64 2.18
N ALA A 42 -20.18 -11.89 3.29
CA ALA A 42 -18.93 -11.52 3.95
C ALA A 42 -18.06 -12.72 4.35
N ALA A 43 -18.70 -13.85 4.74
CA ALA A 43 -17.98 -15.09 5.07
C ALA A 43 -17.25 -15.70 3.85
N ALA A 44 -17.85 -15.60 2.65
CA ALA A 44 -17.22 -16.09 1.41
C ALA A 44 -16.05 -15.20 1.02
N VAL A 45 -16.20 -13.87 1.11
CA VAL A 45 -15.15 -12.89 0.87
C VAL A 45 -13.99 -13.07 1.86
N TRP A 46 -14.30 -13.24 3.15
CA TRP A 46 -13.32 -13.49 4.18
C TRP A 46 -12.50 -14.75 3.91
N LYS A 47 -13.19 -15.87 3.62
CA LYS A 47 -12.53 -17.15 3.27
C LYS A 47 -11.59 -16.96 2.08
N TYR A 48 -12.06 -16.32 1.00
CA TYR A 48 -11.26 -16.07 -0.19
C TYR A 48 -9.97 -15.31 0.14
N PHE A 49 -10.05 -14.20 0.89
CA PHE A 49 -8.88 -13.38 1.23
C PHE A 49 -7.98 -13.97 2.31
N THR A 50 -8.41 -15.02 3.00
CA THR A 50 -7.53 -15.78 3.91
C THR A 50 -6.51 -16.60 3.11
N GLU A 51 -6.91 -17.11 1.96
CA GLU A 51 -6.07 -17.93 1.06
C GLU A 51 -5.38 -17.06 -0.02
N ASN A 52 -5.99 -15.94 -0.40
CA ASN A 52 -5.56 -15.07 -1.50
C ASN A 52 -5.40 -13.63 -1.03
N PRO A 53 -4.20 -13.17 -0.65
CA PRO A 53 -3.98 -11.76 -0.29
C PRO A 53 -4.46 -10.83 -1.41
N PRO A 54 -5.09 -9.67 -1.08
CA PRO A 54 -5.63 -8.75 -2.07
C PRO A 54 -4.56 -8.22 -3.04
N LEU A 55 -4.93 -8.09 -4.31
CA LEU A 55 -4.09 -7.55 -5.37
C LEU A 55 -4.54 -6.16 -5.84
N THR A 56 -5.79 -5.77 -5.55
CA THR A 56 -6.39 -4.50 -6.00
C THR A 56 -6.77 -3.60 -4.83
N SER A 57 -6.87 -2.30 -5.05
CA SER A 57 -7.37 -1.37 -4.02
C SER A 57 -8.78 -1.73 -3.56
N ALA A 58 -9.65 -2.13 -4.51
CA ALA A 58 -11.00 -2.62 -4.19
C ALA A 58 -10.94 -3.91 -3.35
N GLY A 59 -10.06 -4.86 -3.69
CA GLY A 59 -9.85 -6.10 -2.93
C GLY A 59 -9.47 -5.83 -1.48
N HIS A 60 -8.54 -4.89 -1.23
CA HIS A 60 -8.18 -4.47 0.13
C HIS A 60 -9.37 -3.92 0.91
N MET A 61 -10.22 -3.08 0.27
CA MET A 61 -11.43 -2.56 0.91
C MET A 61 -12.44 -3.66 1.21
N ARG A 62 -12.71 -4.58 0.27
CA ARG A 62 -13.62 -5.71 0.47
C ARG A 62 -13.16 -6.68 1.54
N ARG A 63 -11.84 -6.93 1.63
CA ARG A 63 -11.27 -7.72 2.74
C ARG A 63 -11.55 -7.10 4.10
N LEU A 64 -11.38 -5.79 4.22
CA LEU A 64 -11.65 -5.07 5.48
C LEU A 64 -13.13 -5.06 5.84
N GLU A 65 -14.02 -4.87 4.85
CA GLU A 65 -15.46 -4.95 5.06
C GLU A 65 -15.88 -6.36 5.54
N ALA A 66 -15.34 -7.40 4.93
CA ALA A 66 -15.59 -8.76 5.34
C ALA A 66 -15.04 -9.03 6.76
N ALA A 67 -13.83 -8.51 7.07
CA ALA A 67 -13.25 -8.62 8.41
C ALA A 67 -14.12 -7.94 9.48
N GLN A 68 -14.71 -6.78 9.20
CA GLN A 68 -15.63 -6.11 10.14
C GLN A 68 -16.81 -6.99 10.53
N ALA A 69 -17.33 -7.79 9.59
CA ALA A 69 -18.48 -8.66 9.84
C ALA A 69 -18.08 -10.01 10.47
N VAL A 70 -16.91 -10.57 10.11
CA VAL A 70 -16.53 -11.96 10.45
C VAL A 70 -15.49 -12.03 11.58
N SER A 71 -14.51 -11.12 11.57
CA SER A 71 -13.39 -11.09 12.52
C SER A 71 -13.00 -9.66 12.89
N PRO A 72 -13.84 -8.91 13.63
CA PRO A 72 -13.60 -7.48 13.94
C PRO A 72 -12.24 -7.22 14.61
N LYS A 73 -11.72 -8.19 15.38
CA LYS A 73 -10.41 -8.10 16.02
C LYS A 73 -9.23 -7.96 15.05
N ASP A 74 -9.39 -8.42 13.82
CA ASP A 74 -8.35 -8.38 12.81
C ASP A 74 -8.33 -7.08 12.00
N VAL A 75 -9.37 -6.26 12.08
CA VAL A 75 -9.56 -5.06 11.23
C VAL A 75 -8.37 -4.10 11.35
N GLN A 76 -7.91 -3.80 12.57
CA GLN A 76 -6.79 -2.88 12.77
C GLN A 76 -5.51 -3.39 12.11
N ARG A 77 -5.15 -4.65 12.34
CA ARG A 77 -3.97 -5.29 11.74
C ARG A 77 -4.04 -5.29 10.21
N LEU A 78 -5.21 -5.64 9.67
CA LEU A 78 -5.45 -5.69 8.22
C LEU A 78 -5.46 -4.29 7.59
N ALA A 79 -5.94 -3.27 8.30
CA ALA A 79 -5.88 -1.89 7.85
C ALA A 79 -4.42 -1.41 7.77
N SER A 80 -3.61 -1.64 8.81
CA SER A 80 -2.17 -1.36 8.79
C SER A 80 -1.46 -2.07 7.63
N GLU A 81 -1.71 -3.37 7.46
CA GLU A 81 -1.15 -4.17 6.35
C GLU A 81 -1.54 -3.58 4.99
N SER A 82 -2.83 -3.32 4.78
CA SER A 82 -3.34 -2.74 3.53
C SER A 82 -2.72 -1.37 3.24
N TRP A 83 -2.63 -0.50 4.26
CA TRP A 83 -2.02 0.82 4.10
C TRP A 83 -0.56 0.75 3.69
N ARG A 84 0.20 -0.14 4.29
CA ARG A 84 1.63 -0.34 4.02
C ARG A 84 1.90 -0.93 2.63
N THR A 85 1.02 -1.81 2.12
CA THR A 85 1.30 -2.63 0.94
C THR A 85 0.51 -2.27 -0.30
N ALA A 86 -0.71 -1.75 -0.16
CA ALA A 86 -1.59 -1.48 -1.29
C ALA A 86 -1.19 -0.23 -2.09
N THR A 87 -1.42 -0.31 -3.40
CA THR A 87 -1.47 0.87 -4.26
C THR A 87 -2.93 1.25 -4.46
N PHE A 88 -3.37 2.27 -3.73
CA PHE A 88 -4.73 2.76 -3.85
C PHE A 88 -4.91 3.69 -5.06
N LYS A 89 -6.07 3.62 -5.69
CA LYS A 89 -6.57 4.70 -6.55
C LYS A 89 -6.96 5.89 -5.65
N PRO A 90 -6.90 7.14 -6.12
CA PRO A 90 -7.17 8.31 -5.27
C PRO A 90 -8.50 8.27 -4.51
N ALA A 91 -9.59 7.84 -5.19
CA ALA A 91 -10.91 7.73 -4.56
C ALA A 91 -10.93 6.64 -3.45
N ASP A 92 -10.32 5.48 -3.72
CA ASP A 92 -10.24 4.37 -2.77
C ASP A 92 -9.35 4.73 -1.57
N GLU A 93 -8.26 5.50 -1.80
CA GLU A 93 -7.39 6.00 -0.72
C GLU A 93 -8.16 6.93 0.23
N GLN A 94 -8.95 7.84 -0.33
CA GLN A 94 -9.75 8.75 0.48
C GLN A 94 -10.82 7.99 1.28
N GLU A 95 -11.50 7.05 0.67
CA GLU A 95 -12.48 6.21 1.37
C GLU A 95 -11.82 5.36 2.46
N PHE A 96 -10.65 4.76 2.16
CA PHE A 96 -9.88 4.00 3.14
C PHE A 96 -9.51 4.86 4.36
N LEU A 97 -8.99 6.08 4.13
CA LEU A 97 -8.61 6.99 5.22
C LEU A 97 -9.82 7.45 6.04
N ASN A 98 -10.96 7.70 5.40
CA ASN A 98 -12.19 8.05 6.11
C ASN A 98 -12.68 6.93 7.04
N ARG A 99 -12.52 5.67 6.64
CA ARG A 99 -13.03 4.51 7.40
C ARG A 99 -12.03 3.93 8.38
N TYR A 100 -10.75 3.92 8.03
CA TYR A 100 -9.69 3.20 8.76
C TYR A 100 -8.52 4.08 9.18
N GLY A 101 -8.49 5.35 8.79
CA GLY A 101 -7.36 6.25 9.04
C GLY A 101 -7.01 6.41 10.52
N THR A 102 -8.02 6.38 11.41
CA THR A 102 -7.81 6.46 12.87
C THR A 102 -7.16 5.22 13.47
N SER A 103 -7.18 4.10 12.74
CA SER A 103 -6.52 2.84 13.14
C SER A 103 -5.05 2.79 12.75
N LEU A 104 -4.59 3.74 11.92
CA LEU A 104 -3.21 3.77 11.44
C LEU A 104 -2.28 4.41 12.47
N THR A 105 -1.09 3.83 12.59
CA THR A 105 -0.01 4.35 13.41
C THR A 105 0.93 5.26 12.62
N PRO A 106 1.74 6.10 13.29
CA PRO A 106 2.83 6.82 12.62
C PRO A 106 3.76 5.92 11.82
N ASP A 107 4.05 4.72 12.33
CA ASP A 107 4.92 3.74 11.66
C ASP A 107 4.29 3.18 10.38
N ASP A 108 2.96 3.10 10.29
CA ASP A 108 2.26 2.72 9.07
C ASP A 108 2.48 3.74 7.95
N ASN A 109 2.46 5.03 8.30
CA ASN A 109 2.73 6.12 7.35
C ASN A 109 4.20 6.13 6.90
N ILE A 110 5.15 5.90 7.83
CA ILE A 110 6.57 5.77 7.49
C ILE A 110 6.78 4.58 6.55
N ALA A 111 6.24 3.41 6.88
CA ALA A 111 6.40 2.20 6.07
C ALA A 111 5.82 2.38 4.65
N ARG A 112 4.66 3.03 4.52
CA ARG A 112 4.07 3.38 3.22
C ARG A 112 4.96 4.35 2.43
N PHE A 113 5.43 5.43 3.07
CA PHE A 113 6.36 6.37 2.45
C PHE A 113 7.61 5.67 1.94
N ASP A 114 8.24 4.84 2.78
CA ASP A 114 9.45 4.10 2.44
C ASP A 114 9.24 3.16 1.25
N ARG A 115 8.08 2.48 1.18
CA ARG A 115 7.73 1.64 0.05
C ARG A 115 7.60 2.45 -1.23
N ILE A 116 6.86 3.56 -1.21
CA ILE A 116 6.64 4.43 -2.37
C ILE A 116 7.98 5.00 -2.87
N MET A 117 8.88 5.38 -1.96
CA MET A 117 10.23 5.83 -2.32
C MET A 117 11.05 4.72 -2.98
N ARG A 118 11.02 3.48 -2.47
CA ARG A 118 11.69 2.33 -3.09
C ARG A 118 11.14 1.98 -4.48
N GLU A 119 9.85 2.21 -4.70
CA GLU A 119 9.20 2.05 -6.02
C GLU A 119 9.57 3.15 -7.03
N GLY A 120 10.38 4.14 -6.62
CA GLY A 120 10.80 5.23 -7.49
C GLY A 120 9.68 6.21 -7.84
N ARG A 121 8.73 6.42 -6.94
CA ARG A 121 7.55 7.27 -7.12
C ARG A 121 7.56 8.52 -6.21
N PRO A 122 8.58 9.40 -6.30
CA PRO A 122 8.77 10.52 -5.37
C PRO A 122 7.62 11.52 -5.39
N GLN A 123 6.91 11.68 -6.51
CA GLN A 123 5.76 12.60 -6.57
C GLN A 123 4.60 12.10 -5.70
N VAL A 124 4.34 10.79 -5.70
CA VAL A 124 3.33 10.19 -4.82
C VAL A 124 3.78 10.23 -3.36
N ALA A 125 5.08 10.01 -3.10
CA ALA A 125 5.64 10.10 -1.75
C ALA A 125 5.55 11.52 -1.17
N LYS A 126 5.62 12.56 -2.00
CA LYS A 126 5.46 13.96 -1.59
C LYS A 126 4.11 14.20 -0.91
N ASP A 127 3.03 13.59 -1.40
CA ASP A 127 1.69 13.74 -0.84
C ASP A 127 1.55 13.09 0.55
N MET A 128 2.51 12.24 0.92
CA MET A 128 2.57 11.63 2.25
C MET A 128 3.21 12.51 3.33
N LEU A 129 3.92 13.60 2.97
CA LEU A 129 4.70 14.40 3.94
C LEU A 129 3.87 14.87 5.13
N SER A 130 2.66 15.36 4.90
CA SER A 130 1.76 15.84 5.96
C SER A 130 1.23 14.72 6.87
N LYS A 131 1.29 13.47 6.44
CA LYS A 131 0.86 12.30 7.19
C LYS A 131 1.99 11.69 8.04
N LEU A 132 3.24 12.08 7.78
CA LEU A 132 4.41 11.59 8.51
C LEU A 132 4.55 12.28 9.86
N PRO A 133 5.07 11.58 10.89
CA PRO A 133 5.35 12.20 12.16
C PRO A 133 6.39 13.33 12.01
N PRO A 134 6.29 14.44 12.79
CA PRO A 134 7.18 15.59 12.69
C PRO A 134 8.67 15.22 12.79
N THR A 135 9.00 14.21 13.57
CA THR A 135 10.38 13.71 13.74
C THR A 135 10.95 13.03 12.49
N TYR A 136 10.09 12.57 11.58
CA TYR A 136 10.49 11.90 10.34
C TYR A 136 10.43 12.83 9.11
N GLN A 137 9.67 13.92 9.17
CA GLN A 137 9.47 14.85 8.04
C GLN A 137 10.79 15.45 7.49
N PRO A 138 11.80 15.85 8.31
CA PRO A 138 13.07 16.35 7.79
C PRO A 138 13.78 15.28 6.92
N LEU A 139 13.84 14.03 7.39
CA LEU A 139 14.42 12.94 6.63
C LEU A 139 13.64 12.67 5.33
N ALA A 140 12.31 12.62 5.40
CA ALA A 140 11.46 12.42 4.23
C ALA A 140 11.67 13.50 3.17
N SER A 141 11.76 14.77 3.59
CA SER A 141 12.03 15.91 2.72
C SER A 141 13.40 15.79 2.05
N ALA A 142 14.44 15.37 2.79
CA ALA A 142 15.78 15.18 2.26
C ALA A 142 15.80 14.03 1.22
N ARG A 143 15.12 12.93 1.49
CA ARG A 143 15.01 11.80 0.56
C ARG A 143 14.28 12.19 -0.73
N LEU A 144 13.20 12.96 -0.63
CA LEU A 144 12.49 13.52 -1.79
C LEU A 144 13.38 14.47 -2.59
N ALA A 145 14.10 15.38 -1.92
CA ALA A 145 15.02 16.32 -2.58
C ALA A 145 16.10 15.57 -3.37
N MET A 146 16.71 14.53 -2.79
CA MET A 146 17.67 13.67 -3.50
C MET A 146 17.04 12.94 -4.70
N ALA A 147 15.84 12.38 -4.54
CA ALA A 147 15.15 11.65 -5.61
C ALA A 147 14.74 12.54 -6.78
N THR A 148 14.33 13.78 -6.49
CA THR A 148 13.91 14.78 -7.50
C THR A 148 15.05 15.66 -8.00
N ARG A 149 16.25 15.56 -7.43
CA ARG A 149 17.41 16.41 -7.71
C ARG A 149 17.11 17.91 -7.48
N ALA A 150 16.45 18.22 -6.38
CA ALA A 150 16.14 19.58 -6.02
C ALA A 150 17.44 20.39 -5.81
N ALA A 151 17.45 21.67 -6.22
CA ALA A 151 18.64 22.51 -6.17
C ALA A 151 19.14 22.75 -4.74
N ASP A 152 18.23 22.74 -3.78
CA ASP A 152 18.48 22.97 -2.35
C ASP A 152 18.75 21.67 -1.55
N THR A 153 18.95 20.53 -2.22
CA THR A 153 19.16 19.21 -1.58
C THR A 153 20.24 19.25 -0.51
N VAL A 154 21.38 19.90 -0.76
CA VAL A 154 22.49 20.00 0.21
C VAL A 154 22.05 20.75 1.48
N GLN A 155 21.29 21.83 1.33
CA GLN A 155 20.78 22.61 2.44
C GLN A 155 19.77 21.79 3.28
N ILE A 156 18.87 21.07 2.62
CA ILE A 156 17.89 20.21 3.29
C ILE A 156 18.60 19.08 4.07
N LEU A 157 19.61 18.44 3.49
CA LEU A 157 20.39 17.38 4.14
C LEU A 157 21.09 17.85 5.44
N ARG A 158 21.52 19.12 5.51
CA ARG A 158 22.13 19.68 6.72
C ARG A 158 21.17 19.76 7.91
N GLY A 159 19.86 19.82 7.63
CA GLY A 159 18.81 19.86 8.66
C GLY A 159 18.42 18.48 9.20
N VAL A 160 18.99 17.38 8.70
CA VAL A 160 18.66 16.01 9.11
C VAL A 160 19.70 15.49 10.10
N ALA A 161 19.24 14.86 11.17
CA ALA A 161 20.13 14.25 12.16
C ALA A 161 21.05 13.18 11.51
N PRO A 162 22.36 13.16 11.79
CA PRO A 162 23.30 12.25 11.16
C PRO A 162 22.91 10.78 11.27
N ALA A 163 22.39 10.37 12.42
CA ALA A 163 21.93 8.98 12.65
C ALA A 163 20.77 8.56 11.70
N GLN A 164 19.92 9.49 11.29
CA GLN A 164 18.84 9.21 10.34
C GLN A 164 19.37 9.06 8.90
N LEU A 165 20.45 9.76 8.56
CA LEU A 165 21.12 9.66 7.25
C LEU A 165 21.93 8.37 7.11
N ASP A 166 22.23 7.70 8.21
CA ASP A 166 23.13 6.56 8.26
C ASP A 166 22.42 5.19 8.10
N THR A 167 21.16 5.18 7.69
CA THR A 167 20.43 3.94 7.39
C THR A 167 20.80 3.40 6.00
N PRO A 168 20.81 2.07 5.79
CA PRO A 168 21.19 1.47 4.50
C PRO A 168 20.40 2.02 3.30
N ALA A 169 19.09 2.23 3.46
CA ALA A 169 18.24 2.77 2.41
C ALA A 169 18.64 4.21 2.03
N VAL A 170 18.86 5.07 3.03
CA VAL A 170 19.23 6.47 2.81
C VAL A 170 20.64 6.60 2.26
N ARG A 171 21.57 5.76 2.71
CA ARG A 171 22.94 5.69 2.13
C ARG A 171 22.88 5.34 0.63
N LEU A 172 22.06 4.37 0.24
CA LEU A 172 21.89 4.00 -1.16
C LEU A 172 21.30 5.14 -1.99
N GLU A 173 20.25 5.80 -1.49
CA GLU A 173 19.62 6.94 -2.14
C GLU A 173 20.63 8.11 -2.31
N ARG A 174 21.45 8.37 -1.28
CA ARG A 174 22.50 9.39 -1.33
C ARG A 174 23.59 9.07 -2.36
N LEU A 175 24.06 7.82 -2.43
CA LEU A 175 25.02 7.39 -3.45
C LEU A 175 24.44 7.52 -4.86
N GLN A 176 23.19 7.15 -5.06
CA GLN A 176 22.52 7.31 -6.34
C GLN A 176 22.39 8.78 -6.74
N TRP A 177 22.07 9.67 -5.79
CA TRP A 177 21.99 11.10 -6.01
C TRP A 177 23.36 11.68 -6.37
N LEU A 178 24.42 11.39 -5.60
CA LEU A 178 25.80 11.86 -5.87
C LEU A 178 26.25 11.43 -7.27
N ARG A 179 26.05 10.16 -7.64
CA ARG A 179 26.37 9.64 -8.97
C ARG A 179 25.66 10.41 -10.09
N ARG A 180 24.38 10.73 -9.88
CA ARG A 180 23.55 11.44 -10.88
C ARG A 180 23.89 12.93 -11.02
N THR A 181 24.49 13.52 -9.99
CA THR A 181 24.88 14.93 -9.97
C THR A 181 26.34 15.16 -10.31
N GLY A 182 27.12 14.09 -10.58
CA GLY A 182 28.55 14.19 -10.92
C GLY A 182 29.44 14.54 -9.73
N ASN A 183 28.99 14.34 -8.50
CA ASN A 183 29.72 14.67 -7.27
C ASN A 183 30.31 13.41 -6.60
N LEU A 184 30.56 12.35 -7.35
CA LEU A 184 31.32 11.17 -6.94
C LEU A 184 32.74 11.29 -7.41
#